data_47189fd3e6cff80b6ca842de3243f7b8
#
_entry.id   47189fd3e6cff80b6ca842de3243f7b8
#
_cell.length_a   1.000
_cell.length_b   1.000
_cell.length_c   1.000
_cell.angle_alpha   90.00
_cell.angle_beta   90.00
_cell.angle_gamma   90.00
#
_symmetry.space_group_name_H-M   'P 1'
#
loop_
_entity.id
_entity.type
_entity.pdbx_description
1 polymer ?
#
loop_
_entity_poly.entity_id
_entity_poly.type
_entity_poly.pdbx_seq_one_letter_code
_entity_poly.pdbx_strand_id
1 'polypeptide(L)'
;MIAGGGSVGTAIALDLVERHHDVLLLEHDPDVAEKLRTLLHGVSVINADACEYASLAQHDLRSVDVVVAATGDDEDNLVVSWLSKQEFGVPRVIARINNSRNEWLFNHSWGVDVAVSTPALITSLVDEAVEVGAIINLMDLAHGKMRLIEVTLSASAPAVADGVTLDELQLPDAVRVVAVVRADQPMVPQGSMRFVEHDHVILVARANATEDCAAAFIG
;
A
#
# COMPACT_ATOMS: atom_id res chain seq x y z
N MET A 1 -8.87 14.93 -3.42
CA MET A 1 -7.81 15.97 -3.39
C MET A 1 -6.44 15.30 -3.32
N ILE A 2 -5.44 15.89 -3.99
CA ILE A 2 -4.04 15.45 -3.96
C ILE A 2 -3.20 16.61 -3.41
N ALA A 3 -2.35 16.37 -2.43
CA ALA A 3 -1.38 17.32 -1.91
C ALA A 3 0.02 16.95 -2.45
N GLY A 4 0.62 17.87 -3.20
CA GLY A 4 1.92 17.74 -3.86
C GLY A 4 1.81 17.50 -5.36
N GLY A 5 2.34 18.44 -6.14
CA GLY A 5 2.39 18.43 -7.62
C GLY A 5 3.68 17.84 -8.19
N GLY A 6 4.41 17.06 -7.43
CA GLY A 6 5.57 16.32 -7.91
C GLY A 6 5.20 15.19 -8.88
N SER A 7 6.18 14.41 -9.30
CA SER A 7 5.99 13.34 -10.30
C SER A 7 4.89 12.33 -9.92
N VAL A 8 4.83 11.95 -8.64
CA VAL A 8 3.84 10.98 -8.15
C VAL A 8 2.44 11.58 -8.11
N GLY A 9 2.26 12.77 -7.51
CA GLY A 9 0.95 13.41 -7.44
C GLY A 9 0.40 13.76 -8.81
N THR A 10 1.25 14.21 -9.73
CA THR A 10 0.89 14.47 -11.13
C THR A 10 0.42 13.21 -11.85
N ALA A 11 1.14 12.10 -11.70
CA ALA A 11 0.75 10.83 -12.31
C ALA A 11 -0.60 10.31 -11.77
N ILE A 12 -0.80 10.40 -10.46
CA ILE A 12 -2.08 10.04 -9.82
C ILE A 12 -3.21 10.92 -10.34
N ALA A 13 -2.97 12.24 -10.46
CA ALA A 13 -3.98 13.18 -10.94
C ALA A 13 -4.44 12.85 -12.36
N LEU A 14 -3.51 12.54 -13.27
CA LEU A 14 -3.81 12.15 -14.65
C LEU A 14 -4.63 10.85 -14.72
N ASP A 15 -4.21 9.80 -14.01
CA ASP A 15 -4.91 8.52 -13.99
C ASP A 15 -6.34 8.66 -13.44
N LEU A 16 -6.53 9.46 -12.40
CA LEU A 16 -7.85 9.70 -11.82
C LEU A 16 -8.78 10.49 -12.78
N VAL A 17 -8.26 11.49 -13.49
CA VAL A 17 -9.05 12.21 -14.48
C VAL A 17 -9.44 11.32 -15.66
N GLU A 18 -8.56 10.46 -16.14
CA GLU A 18 -8.89 9.47 -17.17
C GLU A 18 -10.01 8.53 -16.74
N ARG A 19 -10.11 8.27 -15.44
CA ARG A 19 -11.20 7.47 -14.82
C ARG A 19 -12.44 8.31 -14.48
N HIS A 20 -12.50 9.56 -14.93
CA HIS A 20 -13.63 10.47 -14.73
C HIS A 20 -13.88 10.90 -13.28
N HIS A 21 -12.84 10.99 -12.45
CA HIS A 21 -12.91 11.57 -11.12
C HIS A 21 -12.67 13.08 -11.16
N ASP A 22 -13.34 13.82 -10.28
CA ASP A 22 -13.04 15.22 -10.03
C ASP A 22 -11.77 15.34 -9.18
N VAL A 23 -10.73 15.97 -9.72
CA VAL A 23 -9.43 16.05 -9.09
C VAL A 23 -9.06 17.49 -8.73
N LEU A 24 -8.81 17.72 -7.45
CA LEU A 24 -8.20 18.94 -6.91
C LEU A 24 -6.75 18.62 -6.53
N LEU A 25 -5.78 19.35 -7.09
CA LEU A 25 -4.36 19.22 -6.77
C LEU A 25 -3.85 20.51 -6.14
N LEU A 26 -3.27 20.41 -4.96
CA LEU A 26 -2.61 21.50 -4.24
C LEU A 26 -1.10 21.42 -4.43
N GLU A 27 -0.48 22.51 -4.84
CA GLU A 27 0.97 22.65 -4.99
C GLU A 27 1.42 24.00 -4.39
N HIS A 28 2.41 23.93 -3.49
CA HIS A 28 2.86 25.12 -2.76
C HIS A 28 3.77 26.03 -3.60
N ASP A 29 4.54 25.45 -4.52
CA ASP A 29 5.42 26.21 -5.42
C ASP A 29 4.59 26.86 -6.54
N PRO A 30 4.56 28.20 -6.64
CA PRO A 30 3.73 28.89 -7.63
C PRO A 30 4.18 28.61 -9.08
N ASP A 31 5.48 28.43 -9.32
CA ASP A 31 6.00 28.19 -10.67
C ASP A 31 5.65 26.76 -11.13
N VAL A 32 5.66 25.81 -10.20
CA VAL A 32 5.23 24.43 -10.46
C VAL A 32 3.72 24.40 -10.68
N ALA A 33 2.94 25.04 -9.84
CA ALA A 33 1.48 25.11 -9.97
C ALA A 33 1.04 25.70 -11.31
N GLU A 34 1.71 26.74 -11.78
CA GLU A 34 1.39 27.37 -13.09
C GLU A 34 1.70 26.43 -14.27
N LYS A 35 2.84 25.73 -14.21
CA LYS A 35 3.17 24.68 -15.20
C LYS A 35 2.15 23.55 -15.21
N LEU A 36 1.72 23.11 -14.03
CA LEU A 36 0.74 22.04 -13.90
C LEU A 36 -0.64 22.44 -14.41
N ARG A 37 -1.09 23.68 -14.22
CA ARG A 37 -2.34 24.21 -14.80
C ARG A 37 -2.35 24.11 -16.32
N THR A 38 -1.20 24.32 -16.94
CA THR A 38 -1.06 24.24 -18.40
C THR A 38 -1.00 22.80 -18.88
N LEU A 39 -0.39 21.91 -18.08
CA LEU A 39 -0.13 20.52 -18.45
C LEU A 39 -1.32 19.59 -18.17
N LEU A 40 -2.00 19.79 -17.04
CA LEU A 40 -3.01 18.88 -16.53
C LEU A 40 -4.43 19.33 -16.91
N HIS A 41 -4.87 18.91 -18.09
CA HIS A 41 -6.24 19.20 -18.51
C HIS A 41 -7.25 18.38 -17.68
N GLY A 42 -8.25 19.03 -17.13
CA GLY A 42 -9.30 18.40 -16.32
C GLY A 42 -8.96 18.29 -14.81
N VAL A 43 -7.79 18.75 -14.38
CA VAL A 43 -7.40 18.84 -12.97
C VAL A 43 -7.53 20.28 -12.49
N SER A 44 -8.19 20.50 -11.36
CA SER A 44 -8.19 21.80 -10.68
C SER A 44 -6.90 21.98 -9.91
N VAL A 45 -5.93 22.71 -10.47
CA VAL A 45 -4.64 22.97 -9.81
C VAL A 45 -4.67 24.29 -9.05
N ILE A 46 -4.39 24.24 -7.76
CA ILE A 46 -4.37 25.42 -6.87
C ILE A 46 -2.97 25.58 -6.28
N ASN A 47 -2.46 26.81 -6.33
CA ASN A 47 -1.26 27.15 -5.60
C ASN A 47 -1.64 27.41 -4.14
N ALA A 48 -1.34 26.46 -3.28
CA ALA A 48 -1.65 26.49 -1.85
C ALA A 48 -0.74 25.54 -1.08
N ASP A 49 -0.43 25.90 0.15
CA ASP A 49 0.24 25.01 1.09
C ASP A 49 -0.79 24.11 1.77
N ALA A 50 -0.70 22.80 1.50
CA ALA A 50 -1.60 21.81 2.09
C ALA A 50 -1.32 21.52 3.57
N CYS A 51 -0.20 22.00 4.12
CA CYS A 51 0.12 21.93 5.54
C CYS A 51 -0.49 23.08 6.35
N GLU A 52 -1.09 24.08 5.68
CA GLU A 52 -1.74 25.19 6.35
C GLU A 52 -3.26 25.00 6.43
N TYR A 53 -3.79 25.03 7.66
CA TYR A 53 -5.23 24.96 7.89
C TYR A 53 -6.00 26.03 7.10
N ALA A 54 -5.50 27.27 7.08
CA ALA A 54 -6.15 28.39 6.39
C ALA A 54 -6.24 28.16 4.86
N SER A 55 -5.24 27.54 4.27
CA SER A 55 -5.23 27.15 2.86
C SER A 55 -6.27 26.08 2.57
N LEU A 56 -6.30 25.03 3.38
CA LEU A 56 -7.26 23.93 3.23
C LEU A 56 -8.70 24.38 3.46
N ALA A 57 -8.94 25.30 4.41
CA ALA A 57 -10.27 25.80 4.76
C ALA A 57 -10.93 26.63 3.63
N GLN A 58 -10.16 27.12 2.64
CA GLN A 58 -10.67 27.83 1.47
C GLN A 58 -11.30 26.88 0.45
N HIS A 59 -11.05 25.58 0.58
CA HIS A 59 -11.56 24.55 -0.30
C HIS A 59 -12.49 23.64 0.50
N ASP A 60 -13.62 23.26 -0.08
CA ASP A 60 -14.62 22.43 0.61
C ASP A 60 -14.13 20.99 0.78
N LEU A 61 -13.15 20.79 1.68
CA LEU A 61 -12.60 19.47 1.97
C LEU A 61 -13.63 18.50 2.56
N ARG A 62 -14.75 19.00 3.08
CA ARG A 62 -15.82 18.15 3.60
C ARG A 62 -16.58 17.42 2.51
N SER A 63 -16.51 17.92 1.27
CA SER A 63 -17.06 17.25 0.09
C SER A 63 -16.08 16.30 -0.60
N VAL A 64 -14.82 16.21 -0.10
CA VAL A 64 -13.78 15.39 -0.67
C VAL A 64 -13.88 13.96 -0.10
N ASP A 65 -14.02 12.98 -0.97
CA ASP A 65 -14.09 11.56 -0.58
C ASP A 65 -12.73 11.00 -0.14
N VAL A 66 -11.66 11.42 -0.81
CA VAL A 66 -10.31 10.91 -0.60
C VAL A 66 -9.27 12.03 -0.65
N VAL A 67 -8.36 12.04 0.30
CA VAL A 67 -7.14 12.84 0.26
C VAL A 67 -5.94 11.94 0.02
N VAL A 68 -5.07 12.35 -0.90
CA VAL A 68 -3.77 11.71 -1.16
C VAL A 68 -2.66 12.69 -0.77
N ALA A 69 -1.94 12.42 0.30
CA ALA A 69 -0.75 13.16 0.69
C ALA A 69 0.46 12.55 -0.05
N ALA A 70 0.96 13.24 -1.07
CA ALA A 70 1.98 12.74 -2.00
C ALA A 70 3.12 13.74 -2.23
N THR A 71 3.43 14.54 -1.20
CA THR A 71 4.58 15.47 -1.24
C THR A 71 5.91 14.71 -1.20
N GLY A 72 7.00 15.41 -1.39
CA GLY A 72 8.37 14.87 -1.25
C GLY A 72 8.85 14.72 0.19
N ASP A 73 8.05 15.14 1.16
CA ASP A 73 8.41 15.22 2.57
C ASP A 73 7.43 14.43 3.44
N ASP A 74 7.95 13.59 4.34
CA ASP A 74 7.13 12.72 5.17
C ASP A 74 6.39 13.49 6.26
N GLU A 75 7.01 14.54 6.81
CA GLU A 75 6.43 15.42 7.81
C GLU A 75 5.24 16.16 7.23
N ASP A 76 5.35 16.69 6.02
CA ASP A 76 4.25 17.34 5.30
C ASP A 76 3.11 16.34 5.05
N ASN A 77 3.42 15.12 4.61
CA ASN A 77 2.41 14.10 4.37
C ASN A 77 1.65 13.73 5.66
N LEU A 78 2.31 13.71 6.81
CA LEU A 78 1.67 13.49 8.11
C LEU A 78 0.78 14.67 8.52
N VAL A 79 1.25 15.91 8.33
CA VAL A 79 0.47 17.11 8.65
C VAL A 79 -0.78 17.20 7.79
N VAL A 80 -0.64 17.02 6.47
CA VAL A 80 -1.78 16.97 5.52
C VAL A 80 -2.78 15.90 5.94
N SER A 81 -2.30 14.71 6.29
CA SER A 81 -3.15 13.58 6.69
C SER A 81 -3.91 13.91 7.96
N TRP A 82 -3.23 14.43 8.97
CA TRP A 82 -3.83 14.78 10.24
C TRP A 82 -4.88 15.88 10.10
N LEU A 83 -4.55 16.99 9.41
CA LEU A 83 -5.49 18.07 9.13
C LEU A 83 -6.72 17.57 8.38
N SER A 84 -6.53 16.83 7.30
CA SER A 84 -7.62 16.30 6.49
C SER A 84 -8.56 15.41 7.30
N LYS A 85 -8.03 14.57 8.17
CA LYS A 85 -8.81 13.62 8.97
C LYS A 85 -9.48 14.27 10.18
N GLN A 86 -8.72 15.02 10.97
CA GLN A 86 -9.18 15.52 12.27
C GLN A 86 -9.97 16.82 12.16
N GLU A 87 -9.54 17.73 11.29
CA GLU A 87 -10.16 19.04 11.18
C GLU A 87 -11.27 19.09 10.12
N PHE A 88 -11.09 18.39 9.01
CA PHE A 88 -12.04 18.42 7.91
C PHE A 88 -12.92 17.16 7.80
N GLY A 89 -12.58 16.09 8.53
CA GLY A 89 -13.40 14.87 8.58
C GLY A 89 -13.40 14.08 7.27
N VAL A 90 -12.34 14.16 6.46
CA VAL A 90 -12.22 13.43 5.20
C VAL A 90 -12.36 11.92 5.45
N PRO A 91 -13.26 11.23 4.73
CA PRO A 91 -13.53 9.81 4.96
C PRO A 91 -12.31 8.92 4.80
N ARG A 92 -11.43 9.20 3.82
CA ARG A 92 -10.27 8.38 3.52
C ARG A 92 -9.04 9.21 3.22
N VAL A 93 -7.94 8.89 3.88
CA VAL A 93 -6.64 9.53 3.68
C VAL A 93 -5.60 8.47 3.33
N ILE A 94 -4.95 8.68 2.19
CA ILE A 94 -3.86 7.85 1.69
C ILE A 94 -2.59 8.70 1.76
N ALA A 95 -1.52 8.18 2.36
CA ALA A 95 -0.28 8.91 2.50
C ALA A 95 0.90 8.14 1.92
N ARG A 96 1.72 8.85 1.16
CA ARG A 96 3.00 8.35 0.66
C ARG A 96 4.04 8.43 1.76
N ILE A 97 4.81 7.36 1.90
CA ILE A 97 6.01 7.31 2.71
C ILE A 97 7.23 7.43 1.77
N ASN A 98 8.05 8.45 1.98
CA ASN A 98 9.28 8.66 1.23
C ASN A 98 10.46 7.91 1.85
N ASN A 99 10.50 7.84 3.19
CA ASN A 99 11.54 7.15 3.95
C ASN A 99 10.91 6.05 4.81
N SER A 100 11.25 4.80 4.54
CA SER A 100 10.71 3.63 5.28
C SER A 100 11.00 3.67 6.78
N ARG A 101 11.99 4.42 7.25
CA ARG A 101 12.25 4.62 8.69
C ARG A 101 11.13 5.37 9.40
N ASN A 102 10.32 6.13 8.67
CA ASN A 102 9.20 6.90 9.20
C ASN A 102 7.87 6.13 9.16
N GLU A 103 7.84 4.93 8.58
CA GLU A 103 6.62 4.13 8.36
C GLU A 103 5.77 3.96 9.62
N TRP A 104 6.40 3.78 10.78
CA TRP A 104 5.73 3.64 12.07
C TRP A 104 4.86 4.84 12.48
N LEU A 105 5.12 6.05 11.91
CA LEU A 105 4.33 7.26 12.13
C LEU A 105 3.02 7.25 11.32
N PHE A 106 3.01 6.59 10.15
CA PHE A 106 1.89 6.62 9.21
C PHE A 106 0.77 5.67 9.64
N ASN A 107 0.03 6.06 10.65
CA ASN A 107 -1.03 5.27 11.26
C ASN A 107 -2.26 6.14 11.57
N HIS A 108 -3.31 5.53 12.13
CA HIS A 108 -4.56 6.23 12.44
C HIS A 108 -4.41 7.42 13.40
N SER A 109 -3.43 7.43 14.31
CA SER A 109 -3.19 8.56 15.20
C SER A 109 -2.78 9.81 14.45
N TRP A 110 -2.14 9.63 13.28
CA TRP A 110 -1.79 10.67 12.34
C TRP A 110 -2.81 10.88 11.22
N GLY A 111 -4.00 10.25 11.33
CA GLY A 111 -5.07 10.41 10.36
C GLY A 111 -4.87 9.61 9.07
N VAL A 112 -3.90 8.70 9.01
CA VAL A 112 -3.61 7.90 7.82
C VAL A 112 -4.45 6.62 7.83
N ASP A 113 -5.26 6.42 6.79
CA ASP A 113 -6.01 5.17 6.59
C ASP A 113 -5.23 4.14 5.77
N VAL A 114 -4.42 4.62 4.81
CA VAL A 114 -3.55 3.77 3.98
C VAL A 114 -2.20 4.46 3.82
N ALA A 115 -1.15 3.76 4.21
CA ALA A 115 0.22 4.19 4.01
C ALA A 115 0.85 3.42 2.85
N VAL A 116 1.58 4.13 1.97
CA VAL A 116 2.22 3.53 0.78
C VAL A 116 3.69 3.92 0.74
N SER A 117 4.57 2.94 0.95
CA SER A 117 6.02 3.11 0.83
C SER A 117 6.52 2.55 -0.50
N THR A 118 6.79 3.42 -1.46
CA THR A 118 7.38 3.01 -2.76
C THR A 118 8.74 2.31 -2.58
N PRO A 119 9.67 2.80 -1.74
CA PRO A 119 10.92 2.09 -1.50
C PRO A 119 10.72 0.68 -0.95
N ALA A 120 9.80 0.50 0.03
CA ALA A 120 9.54 -0.81 0.60
C ALA A 120 8.97 -1.79 -0.44
N LEU A 121 8.04 -1.33 -1.28
CA LEU A 121 7.48 -2.14 -2.37
C LEU A 121 8.57 -2.60 -3.36
N ILE A 122 9.45 -1.68 -3.78
CA ILE A 122 10.55 -2.03 -4.70
C ILE A 122 11.52 -3.00 -4.04
N THR A 123 11.88 -2.78 -2.77
CA THR A 123 12.78 -3.68 -2.03
C THR A 123 12.18 -5.08 -1.93
N SER A 124 10.89 -5.20 -1.60
CA SER A 124 10.21 -6.51 -1.56
C SER A 124 10.27 -7.24 -2.90
N LEU A 125 10.07 -6.52 -4.01
CA LEU A 125 10.17 -7.12 -5.35
C LEU A 125 11.60 -7.53 -5.71
N VAL A 126 12.61 -6.81 -5.23
CA VAL A 126 14.02 -7.19 -5.39
C VAL A 126 14.34 -8.44 -4.56
N ASP A 127 13.87 -8.49 -3.32
CA ASP A 127 14.06 -9.65 -2.45
C ASP A 127 13.41 -10.90 -3.07
N GLU A 128 12.20 -10.76 -3.64
CA GLU A 128 11.53 -11.82 -4.40
C GLU A 128 12.38 -12.34 -5.56
N ALA A 129 12.99 -11.42 -6.31
CA ALA A 129 13.79 -11.80 -7.48
C ALA A 129 15.13 -12.46 -7.13
N VAL A 130 15.63 -12.28 -5.90
CA VAL A 130 16.95 -12.74 -5.46
C VAL A 130 16.86 -13.99 -4.57
N GLU A 131 15.81 -14.15 -3.78
CA GLU A 131 15.67 -15.24 -2.81
C GLU A 131 14.43 -16.10 -3.10
N VAL A 132 14.66 -17.33 -3.58
CA VAL A 132 13.63 -18.37 -3.59
C VAL A 132 13.34 -18.77 -2.14
N GLY A 133 12.10 -18.55 -1.69
CA GLY A 133 11.68 -18.84 -0.32
C GLY A 133 11.51 -17.60 0.56
N ALA A 134 11.65 -16.38 0.03
CA ALA A 134 11.38 -15.16 0.79
C ALA A 134 9.88 -14.95 1.05
N ILE A 135 9.56 -14.37 2.20
CA ILE A 135 8.21 -13.87 2.50
C ILE A 135 8.09 -12.43 2.01
N ILE A 136 7.17 -12.22 1.08
CA ILE A 136 6.91 -10.90 0.50
C ILE A 136 5.63 -10.33 1.08
N ASN A 137 5.70 -9.15 1.68
CA ASN A 137 4.51 -8.42 2.08
C ASN A 137 3.97 -7.65 0.88
N LEU A 138 2.88 -8.15 0.28
CA LEU A 138 2.26 -7.52 -0.88
C LEU A 138 1.45 -6.28 -0.49
N MET A 139 0.70 -6.35 0.64
CA MET A 139 -0.20 -5.27 1.03
C MET A 139 -0.67 -5.42 2.48
N ASP A 140 -0.78 -4.28 3.17
CA ASP A 140 -1.49 -4.20 4.44
C ASP A 140 -2.99 -4.07 4.22
N LEU A 141 -3.78 -4.88 4.92
CA LEU A 141 -5.23 -4.94 4.87
C LEU A 141 -5.85 -4.58 6.22
N ALA A 142 -7.15 -4.22 6.20
CA ALA A 142 -7.92 -3.95 7.40
C ALA A 142 -7.22 -2.96 8.35
N HIS A 143 -6.70 -1.86 7.79
CA HIS A 143 -6.01 -0.81 8.53
C HIS A 143 -4.74 -1.31 9.25
N GLY A 144 -3.91 -2.09 8.57
CA GLY A 144 -2.66 -2.64 9.11
C GLY A 144 -2.84 -3.79 10.11
N LYS A 145 -4.07 -4.30 10.31
CA LYS A 145 -4.34 -5.43 11.20
C LYS A 145 -4.06 -6.79 10.55
N MET A 146 -4.11 -6.82 9.24
CA MET A 146 -3.89 -8.01 8.41
C MET A 146 -2.87 -7.70 7.32
N ARG A 147 -2.18 -8.71 6.84
CA ARG A 147 -1.25 -8.64 5.71
C ARG A 147 -1.60 -9.65 4.66
N LEU A 148 -1.50 -9.23 3.41
CA LEU A 148 -1.45 -10.12 2.26
C LEU A 148 0.02 -10.41 1.97
N ILE A 149 0.38 -11.68 1.98
CA ILE A 149 1.76 -12.15 1.91
C ILE A 149 1.87 -13.15 0.78
N GLU A 150 2.98 -13.14 0.06
CA GLU A 150 3.35 -14.16 -0.91
C GLU A 150 4.59 -14.90 -0.44
N VAL A 151 4.61 -16.21 -0.68
CA VAL A 151 5.76 -17.08 -0.42
C VAL A 151 5.97 -17.95 -1.64
N THR A 152 7.17 -17.92 -2.23
CA THR A 152 7.57 -18.85 -3.30
C THR A 152 8.26 -20.06 -2.68
N LEU A 153 7.71 -21.25 -2.91
CA LEU A 153 8.20 -22.47 -2.29
C LEU A 153 9.47 -23.00 -2.97
N SER A 154 10.48 -23.30 -2.15
CA SER A 154 11.66 -24.04 -2.59
C SER A 154 11.45 -25.55 -2.42
N ALA A 155 12.31 -26.36 -3.05
CA ALA A 155 12.32 -27.82 -2.84
C ALA A 155 12.56 -28.22 -1.38
N SER A 156 13.24 -27.37 -0.60
CA SER A 156 13.54 -27.60 0.82
C SER A 156 12.45 -27.08 1.76
N ALA A 157 11.45 -26.36 1.25
CA ALA A 157 10.33 -25.88 2.07
C ALA A 157 9.62 -27.06 2.75
N PRO A 158 9.33 -27.01 4.07
CA PRO A 158 8.70 -28.14 4.78
C PRO A 158 7.42 -28.61 4.12
N ALA A 159 6.58 -27.69 3.63
CA ALA A 159 5.35 -28.02 2.90
C ALA A 159 5.59 -28.85 1.63
N VAL A 160 6.74 -28.71 0.97
CA VAL A 160 7.14 -29.46 -0.22
C VAL A 160 7.90 -30.71 0.14
N ALA A 161 8.94 -30.59 0.98
CA ALA A 161 9.85 -31.68 1.35
C ALA A 161 9.12 -32.83 2.06
N ASP A 162 8.19 -32.52 2.96
CA ASP A 162 7.42 -33.49 3.70
C ASP A 162 6.21 -34.02 2.90
N GLY A 163 5.88 -33.39 1.76
CA GLY A 163 4.80 -33.78 0.87
C GLY A 163 3.41 -33.75 1.54
N VAL A 164 3.24 -32.89 2.53
CA VAL A 164 1.99 -32.74 3.29
C VAL A 164 0.90 -32.04 2.45
N THR A 165 -0.35 -32.31 2.77
CA THR A 165 -1.48 -31.60 2.20
C THR A 165 -1.74 -30.30 2.99
N LEU A 166 -2.53 -29.39 2.41
CA LEU A 166 -2.90 -28.15 3.08
C LEU A 166 -3.61 -28.42 4.43
N ASP A 167 -4.47 -29.45 4.53
CA ASP A 167 -5.15 -29.83 5.77
C ASP A 167 -4.19 -30.40 6.83
N GLU A 168 -3.10 -31.04 6.40
CA GLU A 168 -2.08 -31.58 7.29
C GLU A 168 -1.08 -30.50 7.75
N LEU A 169 -1.00 -29.37 7.01
CA LEU A 169 -0.13 -28.27 7.34
C LEU A 169 -0.68 -27.50 8.55
N GLN A 170 0.08 -27.54 9.65
CA GLN A 170 -0.31 -26.88 10.91
C GLN A 170 -0.07 -25.36 10.81
N LEU A 171 -0.98 -24.66 10.13
CA LEU A 171 -0.92 -23.19 10.08
C LEU A 171 -1.49 -22.59 11.37
N PRO A 172 -0.88 -21.52 11.89
CA PRO A 172 -1.45 -20.75 13.00
C PRO A 172 -2.88 -20.27 12.69
N ASP A 173 -3.73 -20.16 13.72
CA ASP A 173 -5.10 -19.67 13.57
C ASP A 173 -5.21 -18.29 12.93
N ALA A 174 -4.13 -17.53 13.00
CA ALA A 174 -4.02 -16.19 12.46
C ALA A 174 -3.66 -16.14 10.96
N VAL A 175 -3.42 -17.31 10.30
CA VAL A 175 -2.94 -17.44 8.93
C VAL A 175 -3.90 -18.26 8.08
N ARG A 176 -4.16 -17.81 6.85
CA ARG A 176 -4.97 -18.57 5.88
C ARG A 176 -4.35 -18.49 4.49
N VAL A 177 -4.26 -19.63 3.81
CA VAL A 177 -3.94 -19.69 2.39
C VAL A 177 -5.17 -19.25 1.60
N VAL A 178 -5.02 -18.24 0.75
CA VAL A 178 -6.13 -17.69 -0.04
C VAL A 178 -6.04 -18.03 -1.52
N ALA A 179 -4.84 -18.23 -2.04
CA ALA A 179 -4.62 -18.69 -3.40
C ALA A 179 -3.26 -19.40 -3.50
N VAL A 180 -3.10 -20.23 -4.54
CA VAL A 180 -1.82 -20.79 -4.96
C VAL A 180 -1.69 -20.53 -6.46
N VAL A 181 -0.55 -20.02 -6.90
CA VAL A 181 -0.24 -19.89 -8.32
C VAL A 181 0.81 -20.94 -8.67
N ARG A 182 0.49 -21.80 -9.64
CA ARG A 182 1.36 -22.87 -10.12
C ARG A 182 1.46 -22.82 -11.64
N ALA A 183 2.66 -22.69 -12.17
CA ALA A 183 2.90 -22.56 -13.61
C ALA A 183 1.97 -21.48 -14.25
N ASP A 184 1.95 -20.29 -13.65
CA ASP A 184 1.14 -19.13 -14.03
C ASP A 184 -0.38 -19.34 -13.99
N GLN A 185 -0.85 -20.41 -13.34
CA GLN A 185 -2.28 -20.70 -13.19
C GLN A 185 -2.72 -20.48 -11.73
N PRO A 186 -3.68 -19.58 -11.48
CA PRO A 186 -4.24 -19.41 -10.16
C PRO A 186 -5.13 -20.60 -9.78
N MET A 187 -4.93 -21.11 -8.58
CA MET A 187 -5.67 -22.25 -8.04
C MET A 187 -6.35 -21.85 -6.72
N VAL A 188 -7.58 -22.33 -6.54
CA VAL A 188 -8.26 -22.23 -5.25
C VAL A 188 -7.69 -23.31 -4.33
N PRO A 189 -7.19 -22.95 -3.13
CA PRO A 189 -6.66 -23.92 -2.19
C PRO A 189 -7.75 -24.91 -1.75
N GLN A 190 -7.43 -26.18 -1.81
CA GLN A 190 -8.26 -27.25 -1.28
C GLN A 190 -7.49 -28.02 -0.21
N GLY A 191 -8.13 -28.50 0.83
CA GLY A 191 -7.48 -29.20 1.93
C GLY A 191 -6.61 -30.37 1.50
N SER A 192 -6.99 -31.08 0.43
CA SER A 192 -6.22 -32.18 -0.16
C SER A 192 -5.06 -31.73 -1.09
N MET A 193 -4.91 -30.42 -1.33
CA MET A 193 -3.84 -29.90 -2.18
C MET A 193 -2.47 -30.17 -1.58
N ARG A 194 -1.54 -30.68 -2.39
CA ARG A 194 -0.12 -30.79 -2.07
C ARG A 194 0.63 -29.68 -2.76
N PHE A 195 1.58 -29.11 -2.04
CA PHE A 195 2.48 -28.08 -2.57
C PHE A 195 3.62 -28.71 -3.37
N VAL A 196 4.11 -27.96 -4.34
CA VAL A 196 5.29 -28.34 -5.13
C VAL A 196 6.26 -27.17 -5.19
N GLU A 197 7.49 -27.47 -5.54
CA GLU A 197 8.51 -26.44 -5.76
C GLU A 197 8.05 -25.41 -6.79
N HIS A 198 8.36 -24.15 -6.56
CA HIS A 198 7.94 -22.98 -7.34
C HIS A 198 6.44 -22.66 -7.27
N ASP A 199 5.67 -23.25 -6.35
CA ASP A 199 4.35 -22.71 -6.04
C ASP A 199 4.48 -21.33 -5.38
N HIS A 200 3.70 -20.36 -5.87
CA HIS A 200 3.52 -19.08 -5.20
C HIS A 200 2.29 -19.17 -4.30
N VAL A 201 2.50 -19.16 -3.01
CA VAL A 201 1.42 -19.30 -2.01
C VAL A 201 1.03 -17.92 -1.50
N ILE A 202 -0.21 -17.52 -1.75
CA ILE A 202 -0.76 -16.25 -1.28
C ILE A 202 -1.48 -16.49 0.06
N LEU A 203 -1.08 -15.74 1.07
CA LEU A 203 -1.54 -15.87 2.43
C LEU A 203 -2.17 -14.56 2.93
N VAL A 204 -3.18 -14.67 3.78
CA VAL A 204 -3.61 -13.58 4.65
C VAL A 204 -3.27 -13.94 6.08
N ALA A 205 -2.52 -13.07 6.75
CA ALA A 205 -2.08 -13.25 8.13
C ALA A 205 -2.38 -12.02 8.98
N ARG A 206 -2.50 -12.18 10.31
CA ARG A 206 -2.45 -11.01 11.20
C ARG A 206 -1.05 -10.40 11.16
N ALA A 207 -0.97 -9.07 11.30
CA ALA A 207 0.28 -8.34 11.18
C ALA A 207 1.42 -8.84 12.10
N ASN A 208 1.05 -9.40 13.27
CA ASN A 208 2.00 -9.96 14.24
C ASN A 208 2.28 -11.47 14.05
N ALA A 209 1.73 -12.12 13.04
CA ALA A 209 1.87 -13.56 12.78
C ALA A 209 2.64 -13.85 11.48
N THR A 210 3.31 -12.87 10.92
CA THR A 210 4.08 -13.02 9.66
C THR A 210 5.25 -13.98 9.82
N GLU A 211 5.97 -13.92 10.95
CA GLU A 211 7.10 -14.81 11.24
C GLU A 211 6.65 -16.27 11.47
N ASP A 212 5.44 -16.46 12.01
CA ASP A 212 4.87 -17.80 12.23
C ASP A 212 4.53 -18.51 10.90
N CYS A 213 4.33 -17.75 9.83
CA CYS A 213 4.11 -18.31 8.48
C CYS A 213 5.40 -18.93 7.92
N ALA A 214 6.57 -18.38 8.28
CA ALA A 214 7.86 -18.81 7.77
C ALA A 214 8.13 -20.29 8.06
N ALA A 215 7.85 -20.73 9.27
CA ALA A 215 8.16 -22.09 9.73
C ALA A 215 7.48 -23.19 8.88
N ALA A 216 6.29 -22.92 8.33
CA ALA A 216 5.57 -23.89 7.52
C ALA A 216 5.99 -23.92 6.04
N PHE A 217 6.46 -22.77 5.51
CA PHE A 217 6.68 -22.57 4.08
C PHE A 217 8.15 -22.32 3.69
N ILE A 218 9.01 -21.91 4.63
CA ILE A 218 10.41 -21.59 4.32
C ILE A 218 11.37 -22.52 5.02
N GLY A 219 11.08 -22.95 6.24
CA GLY A 219 11.94 -23.83 7.07
C GLY A 219 12.91 -23.06 7.95
#